data_e9b02d54836df3dfbec9a50c813228fb
#
_entry.id   e9b02d54836df3dfbec9a50c813228fb
#
_cell.length_a   1.000
_cell.length_b   1.000
_cell.length_c   1.000
_cell.angle_alpha   90.00
_cell.angle_beta   90.00
_cell.angle_gamma   90.00
#
_symmetry.space_group_name_H-M   'P 1'
#
loop_
_entity.id
_entity.type
_entity.pdbx_description
1 polymer ?
#
loop_
_entity_poly.entity_id
_entity_poly.type
_entity_poly.pdbx_seq_one_letter_code
_entity_poly.pdbx_strand_id
1 'polypeptide(L)'
;MSQSRAVVITEASSPVALATAARLAAGGDLVLMGTRRTHICEEFAARLRSGGAAAFAAHLDLADPPSIDRFVNTADYLIGAVDVLVSAAGLADGLWVGAQHLAAQVIPPMIDNRHGDVVLISPELAGASPAGAHRMLEAWVGGLDAEFVGTGVRASIVRSTGQVPPDDVGCLIAAAISAPDRMHLRVVDVIPPVLTPTLAQERRRR
;
A
#
# COMPACT_ATOMS: atom_id res chain seq x y z
N MET A 1 22.55 -10.27 1.05
CA MET A 1 22.03 -8.98 1.56
C MET A 1 20.92 -8.61 0.62
N SER A 2 19.69 -8.45 1.10
CA SER A 2 18.57 -7.95 0.26
C SER A 2 18.89 -6.51 -0.14
N GLN A 3 18.70 -6.20 -1.41
CA GLN A 3 18.87 -4.82 -1.90
C GLN A 3 17.77 -3.97 -1.28
N SER A 4 18.11 -2.75 -0.81
CA SER A 4 17.16 -1.78 -0.30
C SER A 4 16.24 -1.32 -1.45
N ARG A 5 14.93 -1.43 -1.28
CA ARG A 5 13.95 -1.03 -2.29
C ARG A 5 13.48 0.40 -2.05
N ALA A 6 13.18 1.12 -3.12
CA ALA A 6 12.55 2.42 -3.08
C ALA A 6 11.03 2.27 -3.04
N VAL A 7 10.41 2.65 -1.93
CA VAL A 7 8.99 2.43 -1.65
C VAL A 7 8.24 3.74 -1.55
N VAL A 8 7.19 3.89 -2.33
CA VAL A 8 6.21 4.98 -2.21
C VAL A 8 4.93 4.46 -1.57
N ILE A 9 4.41 5.18 -0.57
CA ILE A 9 3.13 4.88 0.08
C ILE A 9 2.24 6.12 -0.04
N THR A 10 1.05 5.99 -0.66
CA THR A 10 0.08 7.08 -0.77
C THR A 10 -0.93 7.07 0.38
N GLU A 11 -1.62 8.22 0.61
CA GLU A 11 -2.55 8.40 1.75
C GLU A 11 -1.94 7.90 3.07
N ALA A 12 -0.65 8.18 3.22
CA ALA A 12 0.22 7.56 4.21
C ALA A 12 -0.10 7.94 5.67
N SER A 13 -1.03 8.86 5.90
CA SER A 13 -1.51 9.20 7.26
C SER A 13 -2.54 8.21 7.81
N SER A 14 -2.95 7.19 7.05
CA SER A 14 -3.84 6.14 7.55
C SER A 14 -3.07 5.16 8.47
N PRO A 15 -3.72 4.55 9.48
CA PRO A 15 -3.05 3.63 10.41
C PRO A 15 -2.35 2.46 9.71
N VAL A 16 -2.99 1.85 8.70
CA VAL A 16 -2.41 0.73 7.95
C VAL A 16 -1.19 1.19 7.13
N ALA A 17 -1.26 2.36 6.50
CA ALA A 17 -0.15 2.90 5.73
C ALA A 17 1.06 3.23 6.61
N LEU A 18 0.84 3.81 7.81
CA LEU A 18 1.91 4.06 8.79
C LEU A 18 2.53 2.75 9.29
N ALA A 19 1.72 1.74 9.60
CA ALA A 19 2.21 0.43 10.01
C ALA A 19 3.04 -0.25 8.89
N THR A 20 2.57 -0.15 7.64
CA THR A 20 3.29 -0.64 6.47
C THR A 20 4.64 0.09 6.32
N ALA A 21 4.64 1.43 6.42
CA ALA A 21 5.86 2.23 6.36
C ALA A 21 6.88 1.81 7.42
N ALA A 22 6.43 1.61 8.67
CA ALA A 22 7.30 1.16 9.75
C ALA A 22 7.94 -0.20 9.47
N ARG A 23 7.16 -1.15 8.94
CA ARG A 23 7.64 -2.51 8.62
C ARG A 23 8.67 -2.51 7.50
N LEU A 24 8.40 -1.80 6.41
CA LEU A 24 9.29 -1.72 5.26
C LEU A 24 10.60 -0.99 5.63
N ALA A 25 10.48 0.15 6.32
CA ALA A 25 11.64 0.90 6.79
C ALA A 25 12.52 0.09 7.77
N ALA A 26 11.91 -0.68 8.69
CA ALA A 26 12.62 -1.58 9.57
C ALA A 26 13.29 -2.76 8.82
N GLY A 27 12.76 -3.13 7.67
CA GLY A 27 13.36 -4.11 6.74
C GLY A 27 14.55 -3.58 5.93
N GLY A 28 14.84 -2.28 6.01
CA GLY A 28 15.94 -1.62 5.30
C GLY A 28 15.53 -0.97 3.98
N ASP A 29 14.25 -0.86 3.70
CA ASP A 29 13.75 -0.16 2.52
C ASP A 29 13.80 1.37 2.70
N LEU A 30 13.94 2.11 1.59
CA LEU A 30 13.80 3.57 1.56
C LEU A 30 12.32 3.92 1.37
N VAL A 31 11.68 4.50 2.36
CA VAL A 31 10.24 4.73 2.34
C VAL A 31 9.91 6.21 2.21
N LEU A 32 9.16 6.58 1.18
CA LEU A 32 8.57 7.91 1.00
C LEU A 32 7.07 7.86 1.23
N MET A 33 6.60 8.60 2.22
CA MET A 33 5.19 8.73 2.59
C MET A 33 4.56 9.95 1.95
N GLY A 34 3.59 9.76 1.04
CA GLY A 34 2.82 10.80 0.36
C GLY A 34 1.47 11.04 1.04
N THR A 35 1.18 12.27 1.44
CA THR A 35 -0.08 12.64 2.08
C THR A 35 -0.33 14.15 2.03
N ARG A 36 -1.60 14.57 2.05
CA ARG A 36 -1.96 15.98 2.28
C ARG A 36 -1.61 16.45 3.70
N ARG A 37 -1.61 15.56 4.69
CA ARG A 37 -1.27 15.83 6.09
C ARG A 37 0.21 15.55 6.37
N THR A 38 1.09 16.23 5.66
CA THR A 38 2.53 15.98 5.65
C THR A 38 3.16 16.01 7.05
N HIS A 39 2.69 16.90 7.94
CA HIS A 39 3.22 17.02 9.30
C HIS A 39 3.11 15.71 10.11
N ILE A 40 2.00 14.97 9.96
CA ILE A 40 1.80 13.67 10.65
C ILE A 40 2.86 12.66 10.20
N CYS A 41 3.05 12.57 8.89
CA CYS A 41 4.01 11.62 8.32
C CYS A 41 5.46 12.07 8.57
N GLU A 42 5.74 13.38 8.62
CA GLU A 42 7.09 13.85 8.92
C GLU A 42 7.49 13.56 10.38
N GLU A 43 6.60 13.77 11.34
CA GLU A 43 6.83 13.37 12.73
C GLU A 43 7.07 11.86 12.85
N PHE A 44 6.32 11.07 12.08
CA PHE A 44 6.49 9.62 12.05
C PHE A 44 7.81 9.22 11.37
N ALA A 45 8.15 9.82 10.23
CA ALA A 45 9.42 9.60 9.54
C ALA A 45 10.62 9.97 10.41
N ALA A 46 10.53 11.08 11.16
CA ALA A 46 11.58 11.50 12.09
C ALA A 46 11.82 10.44 13.19
N ARG A 47 10.75 9.83 13.72
CA ARG A 47 10.90 8.73 14.68
C ARG A 47 11.56 7.49 14.06
N LEU A 48 11.21 7.13 12.83
CA LEU A 48 11.84 6.01 12.13
C LEU A 48 13.31 6.29 11.86
N ARG A 49 13.66 7.51 11.41
CA ARG A 49 15.06 7.93 11.19
C ARG A 49 15.88 7.92 12.48
N SER A 50 15.31 8.29 13.62
CA SER A 50 16.01 8.21 14.91
C SER A 50 16.34 6.75 15.30
N GLY A 51 15.61 5.78 14.79
CA GLY A 51 15.89 4.34 14.90
C GLY A 51 16.82 3.80 13.80
N GLY A 52 17.38 4.66 12.95
CA GLY A 52 18.33 4.28 11.88
C GLY A 52 17.67 3.89 10.55
N ALA A 53 16.35 4.01 10.42
CA ALA A 53 15.64 3.68 9.17
C ALA A 53 15.67 4.87 8.18
N ALA A 54 15.55 4.57 6.89
CA ALA A 54 15.45 5.58 5.83
C ALA A 54 13.98 5.85 5.49
N ALA A 55 13.39 6.86 6.11
CA ALA A 55 11.99 7.23 5.93
C ALA A 55 11.84 8.75 5.72
N PHE A 56 10.99 9.13 4.78
CA PHE A 56 10.73 10.50 4.36
C PHE A 56 9.23 10.73 4.23
N ALA A 57 8.82 12.00 4.26
CA ALA A 57 7.45 12.39 3.96
C ALA A 57 7.44 13.55 2.96
N ALA A 58 6.45 13.56 2.07
CA ALA A 58 6.25 14.65 1.13
C ALA A 58 4.75 14.93 0.93
N HIS A 59 4.45 16.15 0.51
CA HIS A 59 3.09 16.52 0.18
C HIS A 59 2.61 15.81 -1.07
N LEU A 60 1.46 15.14 -0.98
CA LEU A 60 0.77 14.49 -2.08
C LEU A 60 -0.72 14.74 -1.94
N ASP A 61 -1.29 15.46 -2.91
CA ASP A 61 -2.73 15.54 -3.13
C ASP A 61 -3.08 14.83 -4.44
N LEU A 62 -3.73 13.68 -4.33
CA LEU A 62 -4.14 12.89 -5.49
C LEU A 62 -5.27 13.55 -6.29
N ALA A 63 -5.92 14.60 -5.78
CA ALA A 63 -6.89 15.40 -6.52
C ALA A 63 -6.24 16.52 -7.36
N ASP A 64 -4.94 16.80 -7.16
CA ASP A 64 -4.18 17.85 -7.83
C ASP A 64 -3.05 17.25 -8.69
N PRO A 65 -3.24 17.14 -10.05
CA PRO A 65 -2.19 16.58 -10.92
C PRO A 65 -0.82 17.25 -10.76
N PRO A 66 -0.69 18.59 -10.67
CA PRO A 66 0.58 19.23 -10.37
C PRO A 66 1.22 18.78 -9.04
N SER A 67 0.41 18.42 -8.03
CA SER A 67 0.94 17.86 -6.77
C SER A 67 1.55 16.48 -6.99
N ILE A 68 0.91 15.66 -7.83
CA ILE A 68 1.41 14.32 -8.19
C ILE A 68 2.76 14.44 -8.90
N ASP A 69 2.87 15.32 -9.90
CA ASP A 69 4.11 15.53 -10.64
C ASP A 69 5.27 15.99 -9.73
N ARG A 70 5.00 16.93 -8.82
CA ARG A 70 5.98 17.36 -7.82
C ARG A 70 6.40 16.25 -6.87
N PHE A 71 5.43 15.40 -6.48
CA PHE A 71 5.70 14.28 -5.60
C PHE A 71 6.58 13.22 -6.27
N VAL A 72 6.32 12.88 -7.55
CA VAL A 72 7.17 11.94 -8.31
C VAL A 72 8.59 12.46 -8.44
N ASN A 73 8.78 13.76 -8.77
CA ASN A 73 10.11 14.38 -8.81
C ASN A 73 10.82 14.32 -7.43
N THR A 74 10.04 14.48 -6.34
CA THR A 74 10.58 14.38 -4.98
C THR A 74 10.97 12.93 -4.64
N ALA A 75 10.20 11.94 -5.10
CA ALA A 75 10.53 10.53 -4.94
C ALA A 75 11.83 10.19 -5.65
N ASP A 76 11.98 10.59 -6.91
CA ASP A 76 13.20 10.36 -7.68
C ASP A 76 14.44 10.96 -7.00
N TYR A 77 14.30 12.18 -6.47
CA TYR A 77 15.40 12.85 -5.74
C TYR A 77 15.78 12.18 -4.41
N LEU A 78 14.77 11.74 -3.60
CA LEU A 78 14.98 11.24 -2.24
C LEU A 78 15.29 9.75 -2.17
N ILE A 79 14.63 8.95 -2.99
CA ILE A 79 14.69 7.48 -2.91
C ILE A 79 15.08 6.83 -4.24
N GLY A 80 15.17 7.58 -5.33
CA GLY A 80 15.47 7.07 -6.67
C GLY A 80 14.27 6.44 -7.36
N ALA A 81 14.53 5.61 -8.38
CA ALA A 81 13.48 4.91 -9.11
C ALA A 81 12.65 4.04 -8.17
N VAL A 82 11.32 4.17 -8.26
CA VAL A 82 10.39 3.47 -7.37
C VAL A 82 10.33 1.98 -7.73
N ASP A 83 10.61 1.11 -6.75
CA ASP A 83 10.48 -0.34 -6.87
C ASP A 83 9.12 -0.84 -6.38
N VAL A 84 8.51 -0.12 -5.43
CA VAL A 84 7.24 -0.52 -4.80
C VAL A 84 6.31 0.67 -4.67
N LEU A 85 5.10 0.52 -5.20
CA LEU A 85 4.00 1.45 -4.98
C LEU A 85 2.93 0.80 -4.09
N VAL A 86 2.74 1.34 -2.88
CA VAL A 86 1.62 0.98 -2.00
C VAL A 86 0.57 2.08 -2.07
N SER A 87 -0.54 1.81 -2.73
CA SER A 87 -1.64 2.76 -2.86
C SER A 87 -2.74 2.46 -1.85
N ALA A 88 -2.91 3.36 -0.88
CA ALA A 88 -3.98 3.33 0.10
C ALA A 88 -5.14 4.30 -0.24
N ALA A 89 -5.20 4.78 -1.48
CA ALA A 89 -6.22 5.72 -1.93
C ALA A 89 -7.61 5.10 -1.88
N GLY A 90 -8.49 5.75 -1.15
CA GLY A 90 -9.90 5.37 -1.09
C GLY A 90 -10.63 5.62 -2.41
N LEU A 91 -11.48 4.68 -2.82
CA LEU A 91 -12.34 4.83 -4.00
C LEU A 91 -13.46 5.88 -3.77
N ALA A 92 -13.79 6.15 -2.51
CA ALA A 92 -14.93 6.98 -2.14
C ALA A 92 -14.73 8.47 -2.42
N ASP A 93 -13.48 8.95 -2.50
CA ASP A 93 -13.16 10.37 -2.49
C ASP A 93 -12.74 10.94 -3.86
N GLY A 94 -12.99 10.23 -4.96
CA GLY A 94 -12.54 10.66 -6.30
C GLY A 94 -11.02 10.61 -6.51
N LEU A 95 -10.27 10.14 -5.53
CA LEU A 95 -8.80 10.05 -5.56
C LEU A 95 -8.28 8.96 -6.50
N TRP A 96 -9.19 8.15 -7.02
CA TRP A 96 -8.91 7.06 -7.94
C TRP A 96 -8.15 7.50 -9.21
N VAL A 97 -8.61 8.59 -9.84
CA VAL A 97 -7.97 9.11 -11.06
C VAL A 97 -6.54 9.56 -10.76
N GLY A 98 -6.33 10.21 -9.62
CA GLY A 98 -4.99 10.62 -9.19
C GLY A 98 -4.09 9.45 -8.86
N ALA A 99 -4.63 8.39 -8.24
CA ALA A 99 -3.87 7.17 -8.00
C ALA A 99 -3.43 6.50 -9.30
N GLN A 100 -4.30 6.47 -10.32
CA GLN A 100 -3.93 5.99 -11.66
C GLN A 100 -2.91 6.90 -12.34
N HIS A 101 -3.04 8.23 -12.19
CA HIS A 101 -2.07 9.20 -12.73
C HIS A 101 -0.68 8.99 -12.10
N LEU A 102 -0.59 8.81 -10.79
CA LEU A 102 0.66 8.47 -10.11
C LEU A 102 1.22 7.13 -10.61
N ALA A 103 0.39 6.11 -10.67
CA ALA A 103 0.79 4.79 -11.14
C ALA A 103 1.35 4.83 -12.57
N ALA A 104 0.72 5.61 -13.46
CA ALA A 104 1.19 5.78 -14.84
C ALA A 104 2.59 6.43 -14.95
N GLN A 105 3.04 7.14 -13.91
CA GLN A 105 4.38 7.73 -13.88
C GLN A 105 5.43 6.80 -13.25
N VAL A 106 5.06 5.98 -12.25
CA VAL A 106 6.03 5.15 -11.52
C VAL A 106 6.14 3.72 -12.05
N ILE A 107 5.13 3.21 -12.76
CA ILE A 107 5.12 1.83 -13.29
C ILE A 107 6.07 1.64 -14.48
N PRO A 108 6.17 2.55 -15.48
CA PRO A 108 7.03 2.31 -16.64
C PRO A 108 8.50 2.02 -16.27
N PRO A 109 9.16 2.75 -15.35
CA PRO A 109 10.50 2.39 -14.88
C PRO A 109 10.59 1.00 -14.22
N MET A 110 9.55 0.54 -13.51
CA MET A 110 9.52 -0.83 -12.96
C MET A 110 9.52 -1.88 -14.07
N ILE A 111 8.75 -1.66 -15.15
CA ILE A 111 8.69 -2.55 -16.32
C ILE A 111 10.06 -2.60 -17.03
N ASP A 112 10.70 -1.46 -17.24
CA ASP A 112 12.02 -1.37 -17.86
C ASP A 112 13.10 -2.10 -17.04
N ASN A 113 13.02 -1.99 -15.70
CA ASN A 113 13.90 -2.68 -14.76
C ASN A 113 13.53 -4.15 -14.53
N ARG A 114 12.40 -4.61 -15.08
CA ARG A 114 11.84 -5.96 -14.90
C ARG A 114 11.66 -6.37 -13.44
N HIS A 115 11.35 -5.42 -12.60
CA HIS A 115 11.16 -5.61 -11.17
C HIS A 115 10.25 -4.53 -10.61
N GLY A 116 9.25 -4.93 -9.82
CA GLY A 116 8.42 -3.99 -9.07
C GLY A 116 7.16 -4.62 -8.51
N ASP A 117 6.61 -3.95 -7.50
CA ASP A 117 5.37 -4.36 -6.85
C ASP A 117 4.40 -3.18 -6.74
N VAL A 118 3.18 -3.38 -7.21
CA VAL A 118 2.06 -2.45 -7.02
C VAL A 118 1.07 -3.10 -6.05
N VAL A 119 0.91 -2.53 -4.87
CA VAL A 119 0.01 -3.04 -3.84
C VAL A 119 -1.13 -2.06 -3.61
N LEU A 120 -2.35 -2.48 -3.87
CA LEU A 120 -3.54 -1.71 -3.56
C LEU A 120 -4.12 -2.15 -2.22
N ILE A 121 -4.27 -1.21 -1.30
CA ILE A 121 -4.95 -1.46 -0.03
C ILE A 121 -6.42 -1.13 -0.23
N SER A 122 -7.29 -2.11 -0.05
CA SER A 122 -8.73 -1.87 -0.05
C SER A 122 -9.11 -1.10 1.19
N PRO A 123 -9.71 0.10 1.06
CA PRO A 123 -10.17 0.84 2.22
C PRO A 123 -11.25 0.06 2.94
N GLU A 124 -11.29 0.21 4.25
CA GLU A 124 -12.44 -0.20 5.04
C GLU A 124 -13.70 0.51 4.59
N LEU A 125 -14.68 -0.26 4.19
CA LEU A 125 -15.94 0.27 3.69
C LEU A 125 -16.91 0.52 4.84
N ALA A 126 -16.68 1.59 5.59
CA ALA A 126 -17.71 2.15 6.44
C ALA A 126 -18.80 2.79 5.56
N GLY A 127 -19.89 2.09 5.31
CA GLY A 127 -21.15 2.68 4.84
C GLY A 127 -21.41 2.75 3.33
N ALA A 128 -20.47 2.49 2.44
CA ALA A 128 -20.72 2.35 1.01
C ALA A 128 -20.83 0.86 0.61
N SER A 129 -21.51 0.54 -0.49
CA SER A 129 -21.67 -0.86 -0.91
C SER A 129 -20.29 -1.51 -1.15
N PRO A 130 -19.86 -2.42 -0.29
CA PRO A 130 -18.55 -3.05 -0.36
C PRO A 130 -18.26 -3.65 -1.74
N ALA A 131 -19.28 -4.23 -2.36
CA ALA A 131 -19.16 -4.95 -3.61
C ALA A 131 -18.77 -4.08 -4.83
N GLY A 132 -19.10 -2.79 -4.85
CA GLY A 132 -18.75 -1.89 -5.97
C GLY A 132 -17.28 -1.49 -5.96
N ALA A 133 -16.78 -1.08 -4.80
CA ALA A 133 -15.39 -0.68 -4.61
C ALA A 133 -14.42 -1.84 -4.83
N HIS A 134 -14.74 -3.03 -4.33
CA HIS A 134 -13.93 -4.22 -4.57
C HIS A 134 -13.83 -4.56 -6.05
N ARG A 135 -14.95 -4.53 -6.78
CA ARG A 135 -14.96 -4.80 -8.23
C ARG A 135 -14.10 -3.80 -9.02
N MET A 136 -14.09 -2.53 -8.63
CA MET A 136 -13.24 -1.54 -9.29
C MET A 136 -11.75 -1.83 -9.05
N LEU A 137 -11.35 -2.16 -7.82
CA LEU A 137 -9.98 -2.55 -7.50
C LEU A 137 -9.57 -3.84 -8.23
N GLU A 138 -10.43 -4.84 -8.23
CA GLU A 138 -10.20 -6.11 -8.94
C GLU A 138 -10.08 -5.90 -10.46
N ALA A 139 -10.90 -5.02 -11.04
CA ALA A 139 -10.81 -4.67 -12.44
C ALA A 139 -9.50 -3.95 -12.79
N TRP A 140 -9.06 -3.03 -11.92
CA TRP A 140 -7.79 -2.35 -12.14
C TRP A 140 -6.60 -3.30 -12.03
N VAL A 141 -6.52 -4.09 -10.96
CA VAL A 141 -5.45 -5.09 -10.81
C VAL A 141 -5.50 -6.09 -11.95
N GLY A 142 -6.70 -6.51 -12.38
CA GLY A 142 -6.85 -7.39 -13.54
C GLY A 142 -6.30 -6.77 -14.85
N GLY A 143 -6.47 -5.46 -15.03
CA GLY A 143 -5.86 -4.72 -16.15
C GLY A 143 -4.34 -4.68 -16.03
N LEU A 144 -3.82 -4.31 -14.85
CA LEU A 144 -2.38 -4.29 -14.58
C LEU A 144 -1.74 -5.68 -14.75
N ASP A 145 -2.38 -6.74 -14.26
CA ASP A 145 -1.89 -8.10 -14.43
C ASP A 145 -1.73 -8.47 -15.91
N ALA A 146 -2.67 -8.05 -16.76
CA ALA A 146 -2.58 -8.31 -18.21
C ALA A 146 -1.41 -7.55 -18.85
N GLU A 147 -1.14 -6.32 -18.42
CA GLU A 147 -0.01 -5.51 -18.87
C GLU A 147 1.32 -6.02 -18.33
N PHE A 148 1.34 -6.61 -17.14
CA PHE A 148 2.55 -7.06 -16.46
C PHE A 148 3.04 -8.45 -16.86
N VAL A 149 2.33 -9.16 -17.73
CA VAL A 149 2.75 -10.49 -18.18
C VAL A 149 4.17 -10.44 -18.78
N GLY A 150 5.11 -11.16 -18.18
CA GLY A 150 6.49 -11.25 -18.63
C GLY A 150 7.38 -10.02 -18.29
N THR A 151 6.86 -9.03 -17.58
CA THR A 151 7.62 -7.82 -17.21
C THR A 151 8.41 -7.97 -15.93
N GLY A 152 8.07 -8.93 -15.06
CA GLY A 152 8.63 -9.05 -13.72
C GLY A 152 7.96 -8.14 -12.67
N VAL A 153 6.98 -7.33 -13.07
CA VAL A 153 6.17 -6.49 -12.15
C VAL A 153 4.95 -7.28 -11.67
N ARG A 154 4.52 -7.05 -10.42
CA ARG A 154 3.37 -7.73 -9.81
C ARG A 154 2.36 -6.71 -9.31
N ALA A 155 1.07 -6.99 -9.47
CA ALA A 155 0.00 -6.18 -8.91
C ALA A 155 -0.81 -6.99 -7.89
N SER A 156 -0.97 -6.47 -6.68
CA SER A 156 -1.63 -7.16 -5.56
C SER A 156 -2.73 -6.30 -4.95
N ILE A 157 -3.77 -6.95 -4.44
CA ILE A 157 -4.78 -6.31 -3.59
C ILE A 157 -4.71 -6.91 -2.20
N VAL A 158 -4.60 -6.07 -1.17
CA VAL A 158 -4.77 -6.46 0.22
C VAL A 158 -6.09 -5.88 0.72
N ARG A 159 -7.02 -6.76 1.09
CA ARG A 159 -8.33 -6.41 1.64
C ARG A 159 -8.33 -6.72 3.12
N SER A 160 -8.63 -5.73 3.94
CA SER A 160 -8.72 -5.91 5.39
C SER A 160 -10.08 -5.45 5.91
N THR A 161 -10.61 -6.15 6.90
CA THR A 161 -11.71 -5.64 7.72
C THR A 161 -11.14 -4.82 8.86
N GLY A 162 -11.81 -3.75 9.32
CA GLY A 162 -11.32 -2.89 10.38
C GLY A 162 -11.22 -3.52 11.78
N GLN A 163 -11.48 -4.79 11.85
CA GLN A 163 -11.27 -5.57 13.06
C GLN A 163 -9.85 -6.15 13.15
N VAL A 164 -9.07 -6.06 12.07
CA VAL A 164 -7.68 -6.52 12.06
C VAL A 164 -6.76 -5.35 12.43
N PRO A 165 -5.85 -5.53 13.39
CA PRO A 165 -4.90 -4.49 13.77
C PRO A 165 -4.10 -3.99 12.57
N PRO A 166 -3.88 -2.67 12.44
CA PRO A 166 -3.08 -2.09 11.35
C PRO A 166 -1.68 -2.70 11.22
N ASP A 167 -1.05 -3.04 12.33
CA ASP A 167 0.29 -3.65 12.36
C ASP A 167 0.31 -5.04 11.69
N ASP A 168 -0.74 -5.83 11.87
CA ASP A 168 -0.86 -7.15 11.25
C ASP A 168 -1.05 -7.03 9.74
N VAL A 169 -1.86 -6.06 9.30
CA VAL A 169 -2.04 -5.75 7.87
C VAL A 169 -0.73 -5.25 7.26
N GLY A 170 -0.02 -4.35 7.93
CA GLY A 170 1.29 -3.85 7.50
C GLY A 170 2.35 -4.96 7.40
N CYS A 171 2.34 -5.90 8.35
CA CYS A 171 3.21 -7.07 8.32
C CYS A 171 2.92 -7.96 7.09
N LEU A 172 1.65 -8.17 6.78
CA LEU A 172 1.25 -8.96 5.62
C LEU A 172 1.62 -8.28 4.29
N ILE A 173 1.43 -6.97 4.19
CA ILE A 173 1.83 -6.19 2.99
C ILE A 173 3.34 -6.34 2.78
N ALA A 174 4.15 -6.15 3.83
CA ALA A 174 5.60 -6.32 3.75
C ALA A 174 5.99 -7.74 3.35
N ALA A 175 5.30 -8.77 3.85
CA ALA A 175 5.51 -10.16 3.45
C ALA A 175 5.15 -10.41 1.98
N ALA A 176 4.06 -9.84 1.49
CA ALA A 176 3.63 -9.96 0.10
C ALA A 176 4.67 -9.36 -0.87
N ILE A 177 5.18 -8.17 -0.57
CA ILE A 177 6.23 -7.49 -1.35
C ILE A 177 7.55 -8.25 -1.30
N SER A 178 7.84 -8.92 -0.18
CA SER A 178 9.07 -9.72 -0.01
C SER A 178 8.93 -11.17 -0.48
N ALA A 179 7.80 -11.52 -1.08
CA ALA A 179 7.60 -12.85 -1.65
C ALA A 179 8.61 -13.13 -2.79
N PRO A 180 9.13 -14.36 -2.90
CA PRO A 180 10.04 -14.70 -4.00
C PRO A 180 9.44 -14.41 -5.38
N ASP A 181 10.27 -14.05 -6.38
CA ASP A 181 9.83 -13.68 -7.73
C ASP A 181 8.94 -14.72 -8.42
N ARG A 182 9.09 -16.00 -8.06
CA ARG A 182 8.26 -17.12 -8.53
C ARG A 182 6.87 -17.20 -7.87
N MET A 183 6.58 -16.31 -6.92
CA MET A 183 5.32 -16.28 -6.17
C MET A 183 4.67 -14.92 -6.28
N HIS A 184 3.38 -14.91 -6.60
CA HIS A 184 2.56 -13.71 -6.66
C HIS A 184 1.33 -13.87 -5.76
N LEU A 185 1.22 -13.02 -4.74
CA LEU A 185 0.06 -12.94 -3.86
C LEU A 185 -0.92 -11.90 -4.42
N ARG A 186 -1.72 -12.31 -5.39
CA ARG A 186 -2.55 -11.41 -6.18
C ARG A 186 -3.69 -10.77 -5.40
N VAL A 187 -4.42 -11.57 -4.62
CA VAL A 187 -5.52 -11.10 -3.75
C VAL A 187 -5.36 -11.73 -2.40
N VAL A 188 -5.27 -10.89 -1.37
CA VAL A 188 -5.07 -11.33 0.00
C VAL A 188 -6.18 -10.75 0.88
N ASP A 189 -7.00 -11.64 1.45
CA ASP A 189 -8.04 -11.29 2.40
C ASP A 189 -7.55 -11.47 3.83
N VAL A 190 -7.59 -10.39 4.60
CA VAL A 190 -7.21 -10.37 6.01
C VAL A 190 -8.45 -10.20 6.85
N ILE A 191 -8.88 -11.28 7.45
CA ILE A 191 -10.08 -11.33 8.28
C ILE A 191 -9.72 -11.81 9.69
N PRO A 192 -10.39 -11.33 10.75
CA PRO A 192 -10.20 -11.88 12.07
C PRO A 192 -10.66 -13.34 12.10
N PRO A 193 -10.08 -14.18 12.97
CA PRO A 193 -10.54 -15.55 13.12
C PRO A 193 -12.01 -15.56 13.54
N VAL A 194 -12.84 -16.28 12.81
CA VAL A 194 -14.24 -16.51 13.21
C VAL A 194 -14.22 -17.42 14.44
N LEU A 195 -14.42 -16.82 15.60
CA LEU A 195 -14.65 -17.60 16.82
C LEU A 195 -16.01 -18.27 16.68
N THR A 196 -16.01 -19.56 16.39
CA THR A 196 -17.24 -20.36 16.50
C THR A 196 -17.75 -20.19 17.93
N PRO A 197 -19.04 -19.83 18.18
CA PRO A 197 -19.56 -19.70 19.53
C PRO A 197 -19.28 -21.02 20.26
N THR A 198 -18.45 -20.97 21.28
CA THR A 198 -18.17 -22.17 22.09
C THR A 198 -19.49 -22.60 22.72
N LEU A 199 -19.77 -23.89 22.69
CA LEU A 199 -20.97 -24.51 23.28
C LEU A 199 -21.31 -24.05 24.72
N ALA A 200 -20.40 -23.37 25.38
CA ALA A 200 -20.57 -22.68 26.67
C ALA A 200 -21.56 -21.49 26.63
N GLN A 201 -21.80 -20.86 25.49
CA GLN A 201 -22.78 -19.75 25.38
C GLN A 201 -24.22 -20.27 25.15
N GLU A 202 -24.39 -21.46 24.63
CA GLU A 202 -25.72 -22.07 24.47
C GLU A 202 -26.31 -22.52 25.79
N ARG A 203 -25.48 -22.85 26.80
CA ARG A 203 -25.97 -23.23 28.16
C ARG A 203 -26.48 -22.06 29.01
N ARG A 204 -26.19 -20.81 28.64
CA ARG A 204 -26.71 -19.60 29.34
C ARG A 204 -28.03 -19.07 28.79
N ARG A 205 -28.55 -19.68 27.72
CA ARG A 205 -29.84 -19.29 27.10
C ARG A 205 -30.96 -20.33 27.29
N ARG A 206 -30.74 -21.34 28.15
CA ARG A 206 -31.79 -22.28 28.59
C ARG A 206 -32.13 -22.06 30.04
#